data_a8c4de8926f55308eaf10a10435e1f07
#
_entry.id   a8c4de8926f55308eaf10a10435e1f07
#
_cell.length_a   1.000
_cell.length_b   1.000
_cell.length_c   1.000
_cell.angle_alpha   90.00
_cell.angle_beta   90.00
_cell.angle_gamma   90.00
#
_symmetry.space_group_name_H-M   'P 1'
#
loop_
_entity.id
_entity.type
_entity.pdbx_description
1 polymer ?
#
loop_
_entity_poly.entity_id
_entity_poly.type
_entity_poly.pdbx_seq_one_letter_code
_entity_poly.pdbx_strand_id
1 'polypeptide(L)'
;RFTKTGIYNGIVVIDDYGHHPVEIHAALSAARLACSSGKVIAVFQPHRYTRLRDLFDEFCGCFKEADIVFVSDVFAAGEVPIENFDRDHLVEGIRLRNYCQVAPLKNEQELPSQVAAVAEPGDLVICLGAGNITTWANSLPSDLEEIFQASGPNVRRKSKEVPNSRCTKRISDIRKSDVAIMEMEDQA
;
A
#
# COMPACT_ATOMS: atom_id res chain seq x y z
N ARG A 1 0.77 12.92 4.49
CA ARG A 1 1.53 12.09 3.54
C ARG A 1 2.44 11.15 4.32
N PHE A 2 2.52 9.91 3.95
CA PHE A 2 3.27 8.86 4.64
C PHE A 2 2.98 8.83 6.16
N THR A 3 1.71 8.69 6.51
CA THR A 3 1.22 8.78 7.87
C THR A 3 0.98 7.38 8.43
N LYS A 4 1.64 7.05 9.54
CA LYS A 4 1.34 5.80 10.24
C LYS A 4 -0.03 5.89 10.90
N THR A 5 -0.98 5.02 10.50
CA THR A 5 -2.32 4.93 11.08
C THR A 5 -2.36 4.01 12.30
N GLY A 6 -1.54 2.96 12.31
CA GLY A 6 -1.46 2.05 13.45
C GLY A 6 -0.42 0.94 13.27
N ILE A 7 -0.40 0.05 14.28
CA ILE A 7 0.37 -1.18 14.26
C ILE A 7 -0.50 -2.27 14.87
N TYR A 8 -0.56 -3.43 14.22
CA TYR A 8 -1.13 -4.63 14.81
C TYR A 8 -0.17 -5.81 14.64
N ASN A 9 0.12 -6.54 15.72
CA ASN A 9 1.00 -7.72 15.71
C ASN A 9 2.34 -7.52 14.96
N GLY A 10 2.93 -6.31 15.06
CA GLY A 10 4.17 -5.97 14.36
C GLY A 10 4.00 -5.61 12.88
N ILE A 11 2.78 -5.63 12.35
CA ILE A 11 2.45 -5.14 11.02
C ILE A 11 2.18 -3.63 11.12
N VAL A 12 2.96 -2.83 10.41
CA VAL A 12 2.81 -1.36 10.38
C VAL A 12 1.87 -0.97 9.25
N VAL A 13 0.89 -0.12 9.52
CA VAL A 13 -0.03 0.42 8.50
C VAL A 13 0.26 1.90 8.26
N ILE A 14 0.42 2.26 6.99
CA ILE A 14 0.69 3.61 6.50
C ILE A 14 -0.43 4.05 5.58
N ASP A 15 -0.86 5.31 5.71
CA ASP A 15 -1.71 6.01 4.75
C ASP A 15 -0.87 7.03 3.97
N ASP A 16 -0.95 7.00 2.65
CA ASP A 16 -0.32 7.99 1.77
C ASP A 16 -1.27 8.43 0.66
N TYR A 17 -1.34 9.73 0.44
CA TYR A 17 -2.19 10.37 -0.56
C TYR A 17 -1.70 10.17 -2.01
N GLY A 18 -0.53 9.57 -2.21
CA GLY A 18 0.08 9.34 -3.52
C GLY A 18 -0.88 8.65 -4.48
N HIS A 19 -1.18 9.30 -5.58
CA HIS A 19 -2.13 8.84 -6.60
C HIS A 19 -1.63 9.06 -8.04
N HIS A 20 -0.42 9.57 -8.20
CA HIS A 20 0.32 9.68 -9.45
C HIS A 20 1.46 8.65 -9.45
N PRO A 21 1.85 8.02 -10.58
CA PRO A 21 2.90 6.98 -10.61
C PRO A 21 4.21 7.40 -9.94
N VAL A 22 4.66 8.65 -10.13
CA VAL A 22 5.87 9.19 -9.49
C VAL A 22 5.72 9.27 -7.97
N GLU A 23 4.57 9.72 -7.47
CA GLU A 23 4.28 9.79 -6.03
C GLU A 23 4.22 8.39 -5.40
N ILE A 24 3.58 7.44 -6.10
CA ILE A 24 3.49 6.03 -5.67
C ILE A 24 4.89 5.43 -5.56
N HIS A 25 5.72 5.60 -6.58
CA HIS A 25 7.10 5.10 -6.58
C HIS A 25 7.90 5.69 -5.40
N ALA A 26 7.80 7.01 -5.17
CA ALA A 26 8.49 7.68 -4.05
C ALA A 26 8.00 7.16 -2.69
N ALA A 27 6.67 7.00 -2.51
CA ALA A 27 6.09 6.47 -1.28
C ALA A 27 6.51 5.02 -1.02
N LEU A 28 6.55 4.18 -2.07
CA LEU A 28 7.00 2.79 -1.96
C LEU A 28 8.50 2.69 -1.69
N SER A 29 9.33 3.56 -2.27
CA SER A 29 10.76 3.62 -1.96
C SER A 29 10.98 4.00 -0.49
N ALA A 30 10.22 4.96 0.04
CA ALA A 30 10.26 5.30 1.47
C ALA A 30 9.78 4.13 2.35
N ALA A 31 8.71 3.42 1.93
CA ALA A 31 8.22 2.24 2.61
C ALA A 31 9.28 1.12 2.66
N ARG A 32 9.97 0.86 1.56
CA ARG A 32 11.06 -0.12 1.48
C ARG A 32 12.23 0.23 2.38
N LEU A 33 12.62 1.50 2.46
CA LEU A 33 13.65 1.96 3.39
C LEU A 33 13.22 1.80 4.86
N ALA A 34 11.95 2.02 5.16
CA ALA A 34 11.39 1.84 6.51
C ALA A 34 11.26 0.37 6.89
N CYS A 35 10.98 -0.52 5.92
CA CYS A 35 10.76 -1.95 6.07
C CYS A 35 11.91 -2.75 5.45
N SER A 36 13.10 -2.74 6.09
CA SER A 36 14.33 -3.29 5.53
C SER A 36 14.38 -4.82 5.45
N SER A 37 13.53 -5.55 6.18
CA SER A 37 13.55 -7.02 6.27
C SER A 37 12.19 -7.70 6.10
N GLY A 38 11.09 -6.93 6.16
CA GLY A 38 9.74 -7.42 5.93
C GLY A 38 9.27 -7.17 4.50
N LYS A 39 8.05 -7.63 4.21
CA LYS A 39 7.38 -7.34 2.94
C LYS A 39 6.78 -5.93 2.96
N VAL A 40 6.82 -5.27 1.82
CA VAL A 40 6.04 -4.07 1.54
C VAL A 40 4.79 -4.49 0.77
N ILE A 41 3.64 -4.34 1.39
CA ILE A 41 2.33 -4.68 0.84
C ILE A 41 1.64 -3.37 0.47
N ALA A 42 1.48 -3.11 -0.82
CA ALA A 42 0.77 -1.94 -1.31
C ALA A 42 -0.71 -2.24 -1.50
N VAL A 43 -1.56 -1.33 -1.04
CA VAL A 43 -3.00 -1.31 -1.34
C VAL A 43 -3.26 -0.05 -2.13
N PHE A 44 -3.60 -0.17 -3.40
CA PHE A 44 -3.73 0.96 -4.30
C PHE A 44 -5.17 1.16 -4.77
N GLN A 45 -5.67 2.39 -4.62
CA GLN A 45 -6.95 2.82 -5.20
C GLN A 45 -6.67 3.82 -6.33
N PRO A 46 -6.83 3.40 -7.61
CA PRO A 46 -6.72 4.32 -8.73
C PRO A 46 -7.75 5.45 -8.60
N HIS A 47 -7.33 6.68 -8.88
CA HIS A 47 -8.20 7.85 -8.75
C HIS A 47 -8.40 8.50 -10.10
N ARG A 48 -9.65 8.45 -10.63
CA ARG A 48 -10.13 8.90 -11.94
C ARG A 48 -9.74 7.95 -13.09
N TYR A 49 -10.71 7.66 -13.92
CA TYR A 49 -10.51 6.84 -15.12
C TYR A 49 -9.63 7.52 -16.16
N THR A 50 -9.76 8.85 -16.31
CA THR A 50 -8.92 9.62 -17.25
C THR A 50 -7.45 9.54 -16.89
N ARG A 51 -7.09 9.68 -15.60
CA ARG A 51 -5.70 9.55 -15.15
C ARG A 51 -5.18 8.11 -15.35
N LEU A 52 -5.99 7.12 -15.03
CA LEU A 52 -5.60 5.72 -15.23
C LEU A 52 -5.32 5.44 -16.71
N ARG A 53 -6.15 5.96 -17.61
CA ARG A 53 -5.96 5.83 -19.06
C ARG A 53 -4.67 6.53 -19.52
N ASP A 54 -4.50 7.79 -19.13
CA ASP A 54 -3.44 8.64 -19.65
C ASP A 54 -2.03 8.25 -19.16
N LEU A 55 -1.95 7.55 -18.00
CA LEU A 55 -0.71 7.12 -17.36
C LEU A 55 -0.67 5.60 -17.14
N PHE A 56 -1.35 4.83 -17.97
CA PHE A 56 -1.53 3.38 -17.75
C PHE A 56 -0.20 2.62 -17.67
N ASP A 57 0.71 2.88 -18.59
CA ASP A 57 2.02 2.22 -18.65
C ASP A 57 2.89 2.58 -17.43
N GLU A 58 2.85 3.83 -16.99
CA GLU A 58 3.55 4.32 -15.81
C GLU A 58 2.97 3.66 -14.54
N PHE A 59 1.64 3.55 -14.44
CA PHE A 59 1.01 2.80 -13.33
C PHE A 59 1.43 1.33 -13.32
N CYS A 60 1.48 0.69 -14.48
CA CYS A 60 1.95 -0.69 -14.56
C CYS A 60 3.41 -0.85 -14.09
N GLY A 61 4.22 0.22 -14.10
CA GLY A 61 5.65 0.20 -13.78
C GLY A 61 6.04 0.72 -12.39
N CYS A 62 5.15 1.39 -11.65
CA CYS A 62 5.53 2.16 -10.46
C CYS A 62 5.63 1.35 -9.15
N PHE A 63 5.24 0.06 -9.13
CA PHE A 63 5.16 -0.75 -7.90
C PHE A 63 6.38 -1.65 -7.63
N LYS A 64 7.53 -1.38 -8.23
CA LYS A 64 8.74 -2.24 -8.15
C LYS A 64 9.26 -2.47 -6.73
N GLU A 65 9.03 -1.52 -5.83
CA GLU A 65 9.46 -1.62 -4.44
C GLU A 65 8.46 -2.37 -3.53
N ALA A 66 7.29 -2.75 -4.06
CA ALA A 66 6.32 -3.58 -3.36
C ALA A 66 6.55 -5.08 -3.65
N ASP A 67 6.34 -5.92 -2.65
CA ASP A 67 6.33 -7.38 -2.80
C ASP A 67 4.96 -7.88 -3.24
N ILE A 68 3.90 -7.25 -2.71
CA ILE A 68 2.51 -7.58 -3.00
C ILE A 68 1.74 -6.28 -3.27
N VAL A 69 0.88 -6.29 -4.28
CA VAL A 69 0.00 -5.16 -4.63
C VAL A 69 -1.44 -5.63 -4.67
N PHE A 70 -2.30 -5.02 -3.87
CA PHE A 70 -3.75 -5.14 -3.96
C PHE A 70 -4.31 -3.91 -4.68
N VAL A 71 -5.02 -4.10 -5.77
CA VAL A 71 -5.62 -3.01 -6.56
C VAL A 71 -7.12 -3.01 -6.36
N SER A 72 -7.69 -1.91 -5.87
CA SER A 72 -9.14 -1.74 -5.73
C SER A 72 -9.78 -1.18 -6.99
N ASP A 73 -11.11 -1.11 -7.00
CA ASP A 73 -11.84 -0.41 -8.04
C ASP A 73 -11.42 1.07 -8.11
N VAL A 74 -11.54 1.64 -9.33
CA VAL A 74 -11.22 3.05 -9.58
C VAL A 74 -12.18 3.94 -8.79
N PHE A 75 -11.62 4.86 -8.00
CA PHE A 75 -12.42 5.94 -7.42
C PHE A 75 -12.73 6.95 -8.51
N ALA A 76 -13.97 6.94 -8.96
CA ALA A 76 -14.39 7.66 -10.17
C ALA A 76 -14.29 9.20 -10.06
N ALA A 77 -14.48 9.77 -8.85
CA ALA A 77 -14.49 11.23 -8.61
C ALA A 77 -15.42 11.99 -9.59
N GLY A 78 -16.58 11.41 -9.89
CA GLY A 78 -17.56 11.99 -10.80
C GLY A 78 -17.36 11.67 -12.30
N GLU A 79 -16.30 10.94 -12.66
CA GLU A 79 -16.09 10.49 -14.03
C GLU A 79 -16.91 9.25 -14.37
N VAL A 80 -17.19 9.05 -15.65
CA VAL A 80 -17.77 7.80 -16.15
C VAL A 80 -16.66 6.77 -16.42
N PRO A 81 -16.94 5.46 -16.27
CA PRO A 81 -15.99 4.42 -16.60
C PRO A 81 -15.51 4.52 -18.05
N ILE A 82 -14.22 4.24 -18.27
CA ILE A 82 -13.60 4.17 -19.59
C ILE A 82 -13.26 2.72 -19.86
N GLU A 83 -13.70 2.21 -21.01
CA GLU A 83 -13.48 0.83 -21.42
C GLU A 83 -11.97 0.49 -21.45
N ASN A 84 -11.59 -0.67 -20.93
CA ASN A 84 -10.22 -1.17 -20.81
C ASN A 84 -9.31 -0.40 -19.81
N PHE A 85 -9.86 0.53 -19.04
CA PHE A 85 -9.10 1.25 -18.01
C PHE A 85 -9.77 1.13 -16.64
N ASP A 86 -9.80 -0.08 -16.12
CA ASP A 86 -10.35 -0.44 -14.83
C ASP A 86 -9.32 -1.19 -13.97
N ARG A 87 -9.77 -1.64 -12.79
CA ARG A 87 -8.95 -2.43 -11.87
C ARG A 87 -8.35 -3.68 -12.53
N ASP A 88 -9.15 -4.44 -13.26
CA ASP A 88 -8.73 -5.76 -13.76
C ASP A 88 -7.72 -5.61 -14.89
N HIS A 89 -7.86 -4.62 -15.75
CA HIS A 89 -6.87 -4.27 -16.77
C HIS A 89 -5.55 -3.79 -16.13
N LEU A 90 -5.62 -2.98 -15.06
CA LEU A 90 -4.43 -2.55 -14.35
C LEU A 90 -3.72 -3.72 -13.66
N VAL A 91 -4.46 -4.62 -13.01
CA VAL A 91 -3.91 -5.85 -12.41
C VAL A 91 -3.17 -6.67 -13.46
N GLU A 92 -3.75 -6.86 -14.64
CA GLU A 92 -3.10 -7.59 -15.72
C GLU A 92 -1.85 -6.87 -16.24
N GLY A 93 -1.92 -5.54 -16.43
CA GLY A 93 -0.78 -4.72 -16.83
C GLY A 93 0.41 -4.80 -15.86
N ILE A 94 0.14 -4.78 -14.54
CA ILE A 94 1.17 -4.96 -13.50
C ILE A 94 1.73 -6.41 -13.56
N ARG A 95 0.85 -7.41 -13.69
CA ARG A 95 1.22 -8.83 -13.75
C ARG A 95 2.18 -9.12 -14.91
N LEU A 96 1.94 -8.55 -16.08
CA LEU A 96 2.79 -8.70 -17.26
C LEU A 96 4.21 -8.14 -17.04
N ARG A 97 4.42 -7.20 -16.12
CA ARG A 97 5.75 -6.69 -15.76
C ARG A 97 6.55 -7.64 -14.86
N ASN A 98 5.88 -8.59 -14.18
CA ASN A 98 6.46 -9.72 -13.43
C ASN A 98 7.51 -9.34 -12.36
N TYR A 99 7.29 -8.26 -11.59
CA TYR A 99 8.21 -7.82 -10.54
C TYR A 99 7.61 -7.91 -9.12
N CYS A 100 6.30 -8.08 -8.98
CA CYS A 100 5.61 -8.26 -7.69
C CYS A 100 4.40 -9.18 -7.85
N GLN A 101 3.88 -9.68 -6.73
CA GLN A 101 2.58 -10.34 -6.73
C GLN A 101 1.48 -9.28 -6.80
N VAL A 102 0.48 -9.48 -7.64
CA VAL A 102 -0.65 -8.56 -7.77
C VAL A 102 -1.98 -9.28 -7.76
N ALA A 103 -2.95 -8.74 -7.03
CA ALA A 103 -4.30 -9.27 -6.95
C ALA A 103 -5.34 -8.13 -6.94
N PRO A 104 -6.52 -8.35 -7.54
CA PRO A 104 -7.63 -7.42 -7.41
C PRO A 104 -8.20 -7.47 -5.99
N LEU A 105 -8.59 -6.30 -5.46
CA LEU A 105 -9.37 -6.15 -4.25
C LEU A 105 -10.79 -5.75 -4.63
N LYS A 106 -11.78 -6.58 -4.35
CA LYS A 106 -13.16 -6.34 -4.80
C LYS A 106 -13.84 -5.20 -4.06
N ASN A 107 -13.57 -5.08 -2.75
CA ASN A 107 -14.19 -4.06 -1.90
C ASN A 107 -13.36 -3.88 -0.61
N GLU A 108 -13.72 -2.84 0.15
CA GLU A 108 -13.10 -2.51 1.43
C GLU A 108 -13.16 -3.66 2.45
N GLN A 109 -14.28 -4.39 2.48
CA GLN A 109 -14.53 -5.45 3.46
C GLN A 109 -13.60 -6.66 3.28
N GLU A 110 -13.07 -6.88 2.07
CA GLU A 110 -12.10 -7.95 1.80
C GLU A 110 -10.68 -7.57 2.22
N LEU A 111 -10.36 -6.28 2.36
CA LEU A 111 -9.00 -5.81 2.63
C LEU A 111 -8.38 -6.45 3.88
N PRO A 112 -9.04 -6.45 5.05
CA PRO A 112 -8.43 -7.00 6.26
C PRO A 112 -8.11 -8.49 6.11
N SER A 113 -8.99 -9.28 5.49
CA SER A 113 -8.79 -10.71 5.28
C SER A 113 -7.69 -11.00 4.26
N GLN A 114 -7.60 -10.21 3.19
CA GLN A 114 -6.54 -10.32 2.18
C GLN A 114 -5.17 -10.00 2.79
N VAL A 115 -5.08 -8.92 3.58
CA VAL A 115 -3.85 -8.56 4.28
C VAL A 115 -3.48 -9.62 5.32
N ALA A 116 -4.43 -10.07 6.14
CA ALA A 116 -4.18 -11.09 7.17
C ALA A 116 -3.68 -12.42 6.59
N ALA A 117 -4.06 -12.74 5.34
CA ALA A 117 -3.63 -13.97 4.68
C ALA A 117 -2.15 -13.95 4.26
N VAL A 118 -1.55 -12.77 4.07
CA VAL A 118 -0.20 -12.64 3.49
C VAL A 118 0.80 -11.91 4.40
N ALA A 119 0.31 -11.06 5.32
CA ALA A 119 1.16 -10.24 6.17
C ALA A 119 1.68 -11.03 7.37
N GLU A 120 2.92 -10.75 7.75
CA GLU A 120 3.62 -11.31 8.90
C GLU A 120 4.17 -10.19 9.79
N PRO A 121 4.47 -10.47 11.08
CA PRO A 121 5.13 -9.50 11.94
C PRO A 121 6.44 -8.98 11.32
N GLY A 122 6.56 -7.65 11.24
CA GLY A 122 7.68 -6.97 10.58
C GLY A 122 7.36 -6.43 9.19
N ASP A 123 6.21 -6.80 8.62
CA ASP A 123 5.75 -6.28 7.33
C ASP A 123 5.18 -4.85 7.45
N LEU A 124 5.16 -4.15 6.33
CA LEU A 124 4.58 -2.83 6.21
C LEU A 124 3.49 -2.84 5.13
N VAL A 125 2.29 -2.42 5.52
CA VAL A 125 1.16 -2.19 4.60
C VAL A 125 1.07 -0.70 4.32
N ILE A 126 1.06 -0.31 3.04
CA ILE A 126 0.86 1.08 2.63
C ILE A 126 -0.37 1.21 1.75
N CYS A 127 -1.32 2.02 2.18
CA CYS A 127 -2.52 2.38 1.42
C CYS A 127 -2.24 3.65 0.63
N LEU A 128 -2.46 3.59 -0.70
CA LEU A 128 -2.09 4.62 -1.67
C LEU A 128 -3.30 5.07 -2.45
N GLY A 129 -3.59 6.38 -2.45
CA GLY A 129 -4.69 6.95 -3.23
C GLY A 129 -5.28 8.22 -2.65
N ALA A 130 -6.03 8.96 -3.49
CA ALA A 130 -6.68 10.23 -3.14
C ALA A 130 -8.20 10.09 -2.90
N GLY A 131 -8.73 8.86 -2.87
CA GLY A 131 -10.14 8.57 -2.64
C GLY A 131 -10.45 8.25 -1.17
N ASN A 132 -11.37 7.30 -0.96
CA ASN A 132 -11.77 6.88 0.39
C ASN A 132 -10.82 5.86 1.03
N ILE A 133 -9.74 5.49 0.37
CA ILE A 133 -8.75 4.52 0.86
C ILE A 133 -8.10 4.95 2.19
N THR A 134 -8.03 6.24 2.47
CA THR A 134 -7.58 6.77 3.77
C THR A 134 -8.46 6.25 4.92
N THR A 135 -9.77 6.09 4.71
CA THR A 135 -10.67 5.49 5.72
C THR A 135 -10.27 4.04 5.98
N TRP A 136 -9.99 3.28 4.92
CA TRP A 136 -9.54 1.88 5.02
C TRP A 136 -8.22 1.74 5.76
N ALA A 137 -7.27 2.64 5.47
CA ALA A 137 -5.99 2.65 6.16
C ALA A 137 -6.11 2.93 7.66
N ASN A 138 -7.10 3.74 8.05
CA ASN A 138 -7.33 4.06 9.45
C ASN A 138 -8.04 2.92 10.22
N SER A 139 -8.95 2.18 9.58
CA SER A 139 -9.65 1.05 10.21
C SER A 139 -8.81 -0.23 10.23
N LEU A 140 -7.93 -0.44 9.24
CA LEU A 140 -7.22 -1.70 9.02
C LEU A 140 -6.50 -2.26 10.27
N PRO A 141 -5.82 -1.47 11.14
CA PRO A 141 -5.19 -2.03 12.33
C PRO A 141 -6.18 -2.70 13.29
N SER A 142 -7.37 -2.11 13.51
CA SER A 142 -8.42 -2.69 14.34
C SER A 142 -9.11 -3.88 13.67
N ASP A 143 -9.32 -3.80 12.36
CA ASP A 143 -9.93 -4.89 11.59
C ASP A 143 -9.04 -6.14 11.60
N LEU A 144 -7.72 -5.97 11.50
CA LEU A 144 -6.75 -7.05 11.65
C LEU A 144 -6.81 -7.67 13.05
N GLU A 145 -6.94 -6.85 14.09
CA GLU A 145 -7.10 -7.34 15.46
C GLU A 145 -8.32 -8.24 15.59
N GLU A 146 -9.46 -7.84 15.07
CA GLU A 146 -10.70 -8.62 15.09
C GLU A 146 -10.55 -9.97 14.37
N ILE A 147 -9.94 -9.99 13.17
CA ILE A 147 -9.71 -11.22 12.39
C ILE A 147 -8.81 -12.19 13.14
N PHE A 148 -7.71 -11.71 13.69
CA PHE A 148 -6.75 -12.58 14.39
C PHE A 148 -7.31 -13.08 15.73
N GLN A 149 -8.16 -12.31 16.42
CA GLN A 149 -8.85 -12.75 17.62
C GLN A 149 -9.94 -13.79 17.30
N ALA A 150 -10.72 -13.58 16.24
CA ALA A 150 -11.78 -14.52 15.80
C ALA A 150 -11.19 -15.87 15.33
N SER A 151 -9.98 -15.89 14.82
CA SER A 151 -9.30 -17.12 14.32
C SER A 151 -8.81 -18.04 15.42
N GLY A 152 -8.89 -17.66 16.73
CA GLY A 152 -8.54 -18.46 17.90
C GLY A 152 -7.04 -18.74 18.08
N PRO A 153 -6.62 -19.32 19.23
CA PRO A 153 -5.22 -19.46 19.60
C PRO A 153 -4.41 -20.52 18.77
N ASN A 154 -5.03 -21.16 17.81
CA ASN A 154 -4.39 -22.24 17.01
C ASN A 154 -3.63 -21.74 15.77
N VAL A 155 -3.67 -20.44 15.45
CA VAL A 155 -2.86 -19.83 14.39
C VAL A 155 -1.68 -19.04 14.97
N ARG A 156 -1.16 -19.48 16.11
CA ARG A 156 0.20 -19.09 16.55
C ARG A 156 1.22 -19.78 15.64
N ARG A 157 1.39 -19.29 14.41
CA ARG A 157 2.65 -19.48 13.70
C ARG A 157 3.72 -18.90 14.61
N LYS A 158 4.74 -19.72 14.93
CA LYS A 158 5.86 -19.37 15.80
C LYS A 158 6.38 -17.99 15.42
N SER A 159 5.95 -16.95 16.11
CA SER A 159 6.55 -15.64 16.07
C SER A 159 7.96 -15.81 16.62
N LYS A 160 8.97 -15.80 15.74
CA LYS A 160 10.28 -15.35 16.17
C LYS A 160 10.04 -13.92 16.66
N GLU A 161 10.33 -13.64 17.91
CA GLU A 161 10.35 -12.29 18.46
C GLU A 161 11.26 -11.43 17.57
N VAL A 162 10.67 -10.74 16.61
CA VAL A 162 11.36 -9.70 15.86
C VAL A 162 11.30 -8.45 16.74
N PRO A 163 12.44 -7.90 17.16
CA PRO A 163 12.45 -6.74 18.01
C PRO A 163 11.68 -5.60 17.34
N ASN A 164 10.59 -5.17 17.94
CA ASN A 164 9.62 -4.18 17.49
C ASN A 164 10.21 -2.76 17.27
N SER A 165 11.55 -2.61 17.35
CA SER A 165 12.21 -1.29 17.41
C SER A 165 12.76 -0.77 16.08
N ARG A 166 12.89 -1.60 15.03
CA ARG A 166 13.60 -1.18 13.80
C ARG A 166 12.71 -0.46 12.79
N CYS A 167 11.49 -0.94 12.57
CA CYS A 167 10.59 -0.32 11.60
C CYS A 167 10.03 1.02 12.11
N THR A 168 9.76 1.13 13.43
CA THR A 168 9.20 2.35 14.03
C THR A 168 10.19 3.50 14.21
N LYS A 169 11.49 3.23 14.41
CA LYS A 169 12.50 4.29 14.56
C LYS A 169 12.83 4.99 13.24
N ARG A 170 12.80 4.28 12.12
CA ARG A 170 13.10 4.89 10.81
C ARG A 170 11.97 5.74 10.23
N ILE A 171 10.71 5.48 10.56
CA ILE A 171 9.59 6.31 10.09
C ILE A 171 9.65 7.74 10.64
N SER A 172 10.16 7.92 11.88
CA SER A 172 10.37 9.25 12.46
C SER A 172 11.57 10.00 11.85
N ASP A 173 12.57 9.28 11.34
CA ASP A 173 13.80 9.86 10.80
C ASP A 173 13.63 10.28 9.32
N ILE A 174 12.83 9.54 8.54
CA ILE A 174 12.51 9.85 7.14
C ILE A 174 11.81 11.22 6.99
N ARG A 175 11.02 11.65 7.98
CA ARG A 175 10.30 12.94 7.93
C ARG A 175 11.20 14.19 7.87
N LYS A 176 12.48 14.10 8.17
CA LYS A 176 13.37 15.27 8.27
C LYS A 176 14.37 15.44 7.13
N SER A 177 14.72 14.39 6.42
CA SER A 177 15.76 14.44 5.38
C SER A 177 15.21 14.38 3.95
N ASP A 178 14.14 13.64 3.71
CA ASP A 178 13.74 13.35 2.33
C ASP A 178 12.75 14.34 1.74
N VAL A 179 12.04 15.10 2.59
CA VAL A 179 11.19 16.23 2.14
C VAL A 179 12.05 17.36 1.59
N ALA A 180 13.27 17.55 2.11
CA ALA A 180 14.17 18.60 1.65
C ALA A 180 14.76 18.36 0.26
N ILE A 181 14.88 17.09 -0.18
CA ILE A 181 15.43 16.74 -1.50
C ILE A 181 14.39 16.90 -2.60
N MET A 182 13.12 16.60 -2.31
CA MET A 182 12.04 16.74 -3.30
C MET A 182 11.66 18.22 -3.56
N GLU A 183 11.90 19.14 -2.62
CA GLU A 183 11.66 20.58 -2.81
C GLU A 183 12.76 21.27 -3.65
N MET A 184 13.91 20.64 -3.84
CA MET A 184 15.02 21.20 -4.63
C MET A 184 14.97 20.81 -6.12
N GLU A 185 14.27 19.73 -6.50
CA GLU A 185 14.14 19.31 -7.90
C GLU A 185 13.01 20.01 -8.67
N ASP A 186 12.06 20.66 -7.98
CA ASP A 186 10.97 21.43 -8.59
C ASP A 186 11.36 22.89 -8.94
N GLN A 187 12.64 23.28 -8.74
CA GLN A 187 13.15 24.64 -9.05
C GLN A 187 14.30 24.66 -10.07
N ALA A 188 14.50 23.58 -10.82
CA ALA A 188 15.53 23.53 -11.88
C ALA A 188 14.93 23.42 -13.27
#